data_ffc17003f92e4f340f4685da4be9dc6a
#
_entry.id   ffc17003f92e4f340f4685da4be9dc6a
#
_cell.length_a   1.000
_cell.length_b   1.000
_cell.length_c   1.000
_cell.angle_alpha   90.00
_cell.angle_beta   90.00
_cell.angle_gamma   90.00
#
_symmetry.space_group_name_H-M   'P 1'
#
loop_
_entity.id
_entity.type
_entity.pdbx_description
1 polymer ?
#
loop_
_entity_poly.entity_id
_entity_poly.type
_entity_poly.pdbx_seq_one_letter_code
_entity_poly.pdbx_strand_id
1 'polypeptide(L)' 'MAKAVDVAKYILEQRDARNHMTTAYALQKLLYYCQSWMLVSKGTTLFPDEIVAWEHGPVVKSVYP' A
#
# COMPACT_ATOMS: atom_id res chain seq x y z
N MET A 1 -11.37 -10.25 -0.41
CA MET A 1 -10.04 -9.61 -0.42
C MET A 1 -10.18 -8.16 -0.90
N ALA A 2 -9.60 -7.21 -0.17
CA ALA A 2 -9.66 -5.80 -0.54
C ALA A 2 -8.76 -5.51 -1.73
N LYS A 3 -9.11 -4.50 -2.53
CA LYS A 3 -8.24 -4.03 -3.59
C LYS A 3 -7.22 -3.07 -3.01
N ALA A 4 -6.06 -2.93 -3.67
CA ALA A 4 -5.01 -2.03 -3.20
C ALA A 4 -5.52 -0.60 -3.05
N VAL A 5 -6.39 -0.14 -3.95
CA VAL A 5 -6.95 1.21 -3.89
C VAL A 5 -7.81 1.41 -2.64
N ASP A 6 -8.51 0.39 -2.18
CA ASP A 6 -9.31 0.46 -0.95
C ASP A 6 -8.41 0.56 0.28
N VAL A 7 -7.32 -0.22 0.29
CA VAL A 7 -6.33 -0.16 1.37
C VAL A 7 -5.67 1.20 1.39
N ALA A 8 -5.35 1.76 0.22
CA ALA A 8 -4.76 3.09 0.11
C ALA A 8 -5.69 4.16 0.69
N LYS A 9 -6.97 4.10 0.38
CA LYS A 9 -7.96 5.03 0.94
C LYS A 9 -8.00 4.96 2.47
N TYR A 10 -7.99 3.75 3.01
CA TYR A 10 -8.00 3.56 4.45
C TYR A 10 -6.75 4.18 5.10
N ILE A 11 -5.57 3.92 4.52
CA ILE A 11 -4.32 4.49 5.02
C ILE A 11 -4.36 6.02 5.01
N LEU A 12 -4.83 6.62 3.91
CA LEU A 12 -4.93 8.06 3.79
C LEU A 12 -5.87 8.66 4.83
N GLU A 13 -7.01 8.02 5.06
CA GLU A 13 -7.97 8.47 6.08
C GLU A 13 -7.36 8.45 7.47
N GLN A 14 -6.63 7.40 7.81
CA GLN A 14 -6.00 7.28 9.13
C GLN A 14 -4.90 8.33 9.32
N ARG A 15 -4.12 8.59 8.29
CA ARG A 15 -3.05 9.58 8.37
C ARG A 15 -3.60 11.00 8.41
N ASP A 16 -4.65 11.29 7.66
CA ASP A 16 -5.32 12.60 7.71
C ASP A 16 -5.91 12.87 9.09
N ALA A 17 -6.50 11.85 9.71
CA ALA A 17 -7.05 11.97 11.06
C ALA A 17 -5.98 12.32 12.10
N ARG A 18 -4.71 12.04 11.80
CA ARG A 18 -3.56 12.34 12.67
C ARG A 18 -2.77 13.56 12.18
N ASN A 19 -3.31 14.31 11.23
CA ASN A 19 -2.67 15.49 10.64
C ASN A 19 -1.34 15.17 9.96
N HIS A 20 -1.22 13.99 9.37
CA HIS A 20 -0.04 13.60 8.61
C HIS A 20 -0.29 13.77 7.11
N MET A 21 0.60 14.48 6.44
CA MET A 21 0.61 14.51 4.98
C MET A 21 1.21 13.24 4.45
N THR A 22 0.59 12.65 3.42
CA THR A 22 1.08 11.42 2.81
C THR A 22 1.42 11.67 1.34
N THR A 23 2.68 11.54 0.99
CA THR A 23 3.13 11.63 -0.40
C THR A 23 2.81 10.33 -1.13
N ALA A 24 2.79 10.40 -2.47
CA ALA A 24 2.59 9.20 -3.29
C ALA A 24 3.66 8.14 -2.99
N TYR A 25 4.90 8.58 -2.81
CA TYR A 25 6.01 7.69 -2.48
C TYR A 25 5.79 6.98 -1.13
N ALA A 26 5.41 7.74 -0.12
CA ALA A 26 5.14 7.18 1.21
C ALA A 26 3.97 6.19 1.17
N LEU A 27 2.92 6.52 0.42
CA LEU A 27 1.76 5.64 0.27
C LEU A 27 2.16 4.30 -0.36
N GLN A 28 2.98 4.32 -1.40
CA GLN A 28 3.47 3.11 -2.04
C GLN A 28 4.27 2.24 -1.07
N LYS A 29 5.13 2.84 -0.27
CA LYS A 29 5.90 2.11 0.74
C LYS A 29 5.02 1.48 1.81
N LEU A 30 4.00 2.21 2.28
CA LEU A 30 3.07 1.70 3.27
C LEU A 30 2.28 0.51 2.73
N LEU A 31 1.84 0.59 1.48
CA LEU A 31 1.14 -0.52 0.82
C LEU A 31 2.03 -1.76 0.72
N TYR A 32 3.28 -1.55 0.33
CA TYR A 32 4.25 -2.65 0.23
C TYR A 32 4.49 -3.32 1.58
N TYR A 33 4.66 -2.54 2.63
CA TYR A 33 4.89 -3.07 3.97
C TYR A 33 3.67 -3.84 4.48
N CYS A 34 2.46 -3.31 4.29
CA CYS A 34 1.24 -3.99 4.70
C CYS A 34 1.08 -5.32 3.99
N GLN A 35 1.33 -5.35 2.69
CA GLN A 35 1.24 -6.58 1.90
C GLN A 35 2.27 -7.61 2.37
N SER A 36 3.50 -7.17 2.56
CA SER A 36 4.59 -8.06 3.00
C SER A 36 4.33 -8.60 4.40
N TRP A 37 3.88 -7.76 5.31
CA TRP A 37 3.56 -8.17 6.68
C TRP A 37 2.45 -9.22 6.69
N MET A 38 1.40 -8.99 5.90
CA MET A 38 0.28 -9.91 5.81
C MET A 38 0.70 -11.27 5.26
N LEU A 39 1.53 -11.25 4.22
CA LEU A 39 2.03 -12.49 3.61
C LEU A 39 2.88 -13.30 4.59
N VAL A 40 3.77 -12.64 5.33
CA VAL A 40 4.64 -13.30 6.30
C VAL A 40 3.87 -13.76 7.53
N SER A 41 2.97 -12.92 8.05
CA SER A 41 2.27 -13.19 9.30
C SER A 41 1.09 -14.15 9.14
N LYS A 42 0.34 -14.02 8.04
CA LYS A 42 -0.90 -14.77 7.82
C LYS A 42 -0.83 -15.76 6.66
N GLY A 43 0.24 -15.72 5.86
CA GLY A 43 0.39 -16.59 4.70
C GLY A 43 -0.55 -16.25 3.54
N THR A 44 -1.16 -15.07 3.56
CA THR A 44 -2.08 -14.63 2.51
C THR A 44 -1.85 -13.16 2.20
N THR A 45 -2.21 -12.73 0.99
CA THR A 45 -2.06 -11.34 0.59
C THR A 45 -3.23 -10.49 1.08
N LEU A 46 -2.97 -9.22 1.33
CA LEU A 46 -3.99 -8.26 1.75
C LEU A 46 -4.83 -7.79 0.56
N PHE A 47 -4.21 -7.65 -0.59
CA PHE A 47 -4.89 -7.28 -1.83
C PHE A 47 -4.30 -8.08 -3.00
N PRO A 48 -5.07 -8.28 -4.10
CA PRO A 48 -4.62 -9.09 -5.22
C PRO A 48 -3.74 -8.33 -6.23
N ASP A 49 -3.65 -7.00 -6.08
CA ASP A 49 -2.95 -6.15 -7.03
C ASP A 49 -1.46 -6.48 -7.09
N GLU A 50 -0.91 -6.41 -8.28
CA GLU A 50 0.48 -6.73 -8.52
C GLU A 50 1.42 -5.63 -8.05
N ILE A 51 2.54 -6.02 -7.45
CA ILE A 51 3.61 -5.10 -7.08
C ILE A 51 4.73 -5.28 -8.11
N VAL A 52 5.13 -4.19 -8.75
CA VAL A 52 6.20 -4.22 -9.74
C VAL A 52 7.45 -3.55 -9.18
N ALA A 53 8.61 -4.03 -9.61
CA ALA A 53 9.89 -3.49 -9.19
C ALA A 53 10.31 -2.37 -10.14
N TRP A 54 10.24 -1.14 -9.66
CA TRP A 54 10.71 0.03 -10.40
C TRP A 54 12.05 0.49 -9.84
N GLU A 55 12.70 1.41 -10.55
CA GLU A 55 14.03 1.89 -10.21
C GLU A 55 14.15 2.42 -8.78
N HIS A 56 13.12 3.09 -8.31
CA HIS A 56 13.10 3.67 -6.97
C HIS A 56 12.44 2.77 -5.92
N GLY A 57 12.15 1.52 -6.26
CA GLY A 57 11.57 0.56 -5.33
C GLY A 57 10.29 -0.08 -5.82
N PRO A 58 9.70 -0.97 -5.01
CA PRO A 58 8.45 -1.65 -5.38
C PRO A 58 7.28 -0.67 -5.46
N VAL A 59 6.41 -0.87 -6.44
CA VAL A 59 5.27 -0.01 -6.71
C VAL A 59 4.02 -0.85 -6.93
N VAL A 60 2.94 -0.48 -6.24
CA VAL A 60 1.61 -1.02 -6.51
C VAL A 60 1.02 -0.21 -7.66
N LYS A 61 1.10 -0.74 -8.85
CA LYS A 61 0.82 -0.01 -10.08
C LYS A 61 -0.61 0.53 -10.17
N SER A 62 -1.58 -0.20 -9.64
CA SER A 62 -2.99 0.20 -9.67
C SER A 62 -3.27 1.45 -8.83
N VAL A 63 -2.37 1.80 -7.92
CA VAL A 63 -2.50 2.97 -7.05
C VAL A 63 -1.60 4.13 -7.51
N TYR A 64 -0.71 3.86 -8.43
CA TYR A 64 0.22 4.88 -8.94
C TYR A 64 -0.52 5.90 -9.78
N PRO A 65 -0.42 7.21 -9.48
CA PRO A 65 -1.10 8.25 -10.23
C PRO A 65 -0.52 8.48 -11.62
#